data_e82b0d749b90b00d7b772ad0ce31f874
#
_entry.id   e82b0d749b90b00d7b772ad0ce31f874
#
_cell.length_a   1.000
_cell.length_b   1.000
_cell.length_c   1.000
_cell.angle_alpha   90.00
_cell.angle_beta   90.00
_cell.angle_gamma   90.00
#
_symmetry.space_group_name_H-M   'P 1'
#
loop_
_entity.id
_entity.type
_entity.pdbx_description
1 polymer ?
#
loop_
_entity_poly.entity_id
_entity_poly.type
_entity_poly.pdbx_seq_one_letter_code
_entity_poly.pdbx_strand_id
1 'polypeptide(L)'
;VRRAENGFGQGRVLASPFGMALVAATVAEHGQLPTPVLIRGIPTHTALGPVPPMPREVADAVRAMMREAVTRGTATVLAGQGELYGKTGTAQDGPLGADGWFVGFRGDLAFATLVVSANSSTPALDASSRFLSTLNPS
;
A
#
# COMPACT_ATOMS: atom_id res chain seq x y z
N VAL A 1 -0.05 13.86 22.05
CA VAL A 1 -0.33 14.21 20.65
C VAL A 1 0.50 13.33 19.71
N ARG A 2 1.85 13.32 19.78
CA ARG A 2 2.73 12.58 18.85
C ARG A 2 2.48 11.06 18.77
N ARG A 3 2.07 10.40 19.87
CA ARG A 3 1.75 8.96 19.86
C ARG A 3 0.47 8.65 19.10
N ALA A 4 -0.52 9.54 19.20
CA ALA A 4 -1.76 9.41 18.45
C ALA A 4 -1.52 9.61 16.95
N GLU A 5 -0.71 10.61 16.55
CA GLU A 5 -0.34 10.87 15.16
C GLU A 5 0.36 9.67 14.52
N ASN A 6 1.32 9.05 15.23
CA ASN A 6 2.00 7.84 14.76
C ASN A 6 1.02 6.66 14.59
N GLY A 7 -0.05 6.59 15.39
CA GLY A 7 -1.05 5.52 15.35
C GLY A 7 -1.88 5.45 14.06
N PHE A 8 -1.97 6.56 13.32
CA PHE A 8 -2.64 6.61 12.02
C PHE A 8 -1.71 6.98 10.85
N GLY A 9 -0.40 6.76 11.03
CA GLY A 9 0.59 6.91 9.97
C GLY A 9 1.05 8.34 9.70
N GLN A 10 0.87 9.25 10.68
CA GLN A 10 1.36 10.62 10.65
C GLN A 10 2.54 10.80 11.64
N GLY A 11 2.99 12.02 11.84
CA GLY A 11 4.01 12.36 12.82
C GLY A 11 5.42 12.01 12.34
N ARG A 12 6.06 11.02 12.96
CA ARG A 12 7.44 10.60 12.63
C ARG A 12 7.53 9.28 11.87
N VAL A 13 6.40 8.73 11.45
CA VAL A 13 6.38 7.49 10.67
C VAL A 13 6.86 7.80 9.26
N LEU A 14 7.99 7.21 8.87
CA LEU A 14 8.52 7.27 7.51
C LEU A 14 8.32 5.93 6.83
N ALA A 15 7.86 5.96 5.59
CA ALA A 15 7.68 4.77 4.79
C ALA A 15 8.18 5.00 3.35
N SER A 16 8.80 4.00 2.76
CA SER A 16 9.11 4.01 1.34
C SER A 16 7.99 3.33 0.53
N PRO A 17 7.82 3.65 -0.75
CA PRO A 17 6.90 2.91 -1.62
C PRO A 17 7.17 1.41 -1.63
N PHE A 18 8.43 0.99 -1.66
CA PHE A 18 8.81 -0.42 -1.56
C PHE A 18 8.34 -1.06 -0.25
N GLY A 19 8.57 -0.40 0.88
CA GLY A 19 8.10 -0.89 2.18
C GLY A 19 6.58 -1.01 2.24
N MET A 20 5.85 -0.04 1.69
CA MET A 20 4.39 -0.08 1.64
C MET A 20 3.86 -1.15 0.67
N ALA A 21 4.56 -1.43 -0.43
CA ALA A 21 4.22 -2.57 -1.29
C ALA A 21 4.41 -3.91 -0.57
N LEU A 22 5.45 -4.04 0.28
CA LEU A 22 5.63 -5.23 1.13
C LEU A 22 4.52 -5.36 2.19
N VAL A 23 4.04 -4.26 2.75
CA VAL A 23 2.87 -4.27 3.64
C VAL A 23 1.63 -4.78 2.90
N ALA A 24 1.39 -4.30 1.68
CA ALA A 24 0.27 -4.79 0.86
C ALA A 24 0.42 -6.28 0.53
N ALA A 25 1.63 -6.73 0.18
CA ALA A 25 1.93 -8.13 -0.07
C ALA A 25 1.70 -9.00 1.19
N THR A 26 2.08 -8.51 2.38
CA THR A 26 1.82 -9.20 3.64
C THR A 26 0.31 -9.40 3.89
N VAL A 27 -0.51 -8.40 3.59
CA VAL A 27 -1.97 -8.53 3.70
C VAL A 27 -2.52 -9.50 2.64
N ALA A 28 -2.00 -9.45 1.41
CA ALA A 28 -2.37 -10.38 0.34
C ALA A 28 -2.08 -11.84 0.73
N GLU A 29 -0.94 -12.08 1.38
CA GLU A 29 -0.46 -13.37 1.87
C GLU A 29 -0.97 -13.72 3.29
N HIS A 30 -2.14 -13.19 3.66
CA HIS A 30 -2.79 -13.50 4.93
C HIS A 30 -1.90 -13.34 6.17
N GLY A 31 -1.06 -12.32 6.16
CA GLY A 31 -0.17 -11.98 7.28
C GLY A 31 1.25 -12.49 7.16
N GLN A 32 1.58 -13.26 6.14
CA GLN A 32 2.95 -13.71 5.89
C GLN A 32 3.72 -12.64 5.13
N LEU A 33 4.83 -12.15 5.71
CA LEU A 33 5.71 -11.23 5.00
C LEU A 33 6.52 -12.02 3.94
N PRO A 34 6.33 -11.76 2.63
CA PRO A 34 7.14 -12.41 1.62
C PRO A 34 8.59 -11.92 1.71
N THR A 35 9.54 -12.83 1.47
CA THR A 35 10.95 -12.45 1.37
C THR A 35 11.19 -11.74 0.03
N PRO A 36 11.56 -10.45 0.02
CA PRO A 36 11.78 -9.74 -1.22
C PRO A 36 13.03 -10.27 -1.93
N VAL A 37 12.94 -10.48 -3.24
CA VAL A 37 14.06 -10.88 -4.09
C VAL A 37 14.33 -9.73 -5.07
N LEU A 38 15.44 -9.03 -4.90
CA LEU A 38 15.82 -7.91 -5.76
C LEU A 38 16.55 -8.38 -7.02
N ILE A 39 17.35 -9.45 -6.89
CA ILE A 39 18.12 -10.03 -7.99
C ILE A 39 17.89 -11.53 -7.97
N ARG A 40 17.42 -12.08 -9.09
CA ARG A 40 17.17 -13.53 -9.20
C ARG A 40 18.44 -14.31 -8.92
N GLY A 41 18.34 -15.32 -8.04
CA GLY A 41 19.45 -16.19 -7.66
C GLY A 41 20.38 -15.62 -6.60
N ILE A 42 20.18 -14.40 -6.14
CA ILE A 42 20.94 -13.81 -5.04
C ILE A 42 20.02 -13.71 -3.81
N PRO A 43 20.36 -14.38 -2.69
CA PRO A 43 19.60 -14.24 -1.45
C PRO A 43 19.56 -12.79 -0.97
N THR A 44 18.39 -12.32 -0.60
CA THR A 44 18.22 -11.00 0.03
C THR A 44 18.33 -11.16 1.54
N HIS A 45 19.22 -10.40 2.16
CA HIS A 45 19.34 -10.32 3.61
C HIS A 45 18.71 -9.03 4.10
N THR A 46 17.80 -9.13 5.06
CA THR A 46 17.25 -7.96 5.75
C THR A 46 18.12 -7.63 6.96
N ALA A 47 18.36 -6.34 7.20
CA ALA A 47 19.08 -5.88 8.40
C ALA A 47 18.25 -6.09 9.69
N LEU A 48 16.95 -6.23 9.55
CA LEU A 48 16.04 -6.59 10.63
C LEU A 48 15.96 -8.12 10.68
N GLY A 49 16.15 -8.69 11.84
CA GLY A 49 15.99 -10.13 12.06
C GLY A 49 14.60 -10.64 11.64
N PRO A 50 14.26 -11.90 11.92
CA PRO A 50 12.97 -12.46 11.52
C PRO A 50 11.81 -11.65 12.10
N VAL A 51 10.92 -11.20 11.21
CA VAL A 51 9.70 -10.47 11.58
C VAL A 51 8.60 -11.51 11.80
N PRO A 52 7.96 -11.55 12.98
CA PRO A 52 6.86 -12.48 13.21
C PRO A 52 5.70 -12.15 12.25
N PRO A 53 4.99 -13.18 11.75
CA PRO A 53 3.83 -12.96 10.89
C PRO A 53 2.74 -12.19 11.61
N MET A 54 1.97 -11.41 10.87
CA MET A 54 0.73 -10.81 11.37
C MET A 54 -0.30 -11.93 11.62
N PRO A 55 -1.07 -11.91 12.72
CA PRO A 55 -2.17 -12.86 12.91
C PRO A 55 -3.10 -12.86 11.70
N ARG A 56 -3.46 -14.05 11.22
CA ARG A 56 -4.26 -14.22 10.02
C ARG A 56 -5.59 -13.48 10.07
N GLU A 57 -6.26 -13.54 11.21
CA GLU A 57 -7.54 -12.85 11.44
C GLU A 57 -7.41 -11.32 11.30
N VAL A 58 -6.27 -10.76 11.68
CA VAL A 58 -5.98 -9.33 11.52
C VAL A 58 -5.73 -9.00 10.05
N ALA A 59 -4.94 -9.81 9.35
CA ALA A 59 -4.68 -9.63 7.93
C ALA A 59 -5.97 -9.73 7.10
N ASP A 60 -6.82 -10.72 7.40
CA ASP A 60 -8.09 -10.91 6.71
C ASP A 60 -9.08 -9.74 6.98
N ALA A 61 -9.09 -9.19 8.19
CA ALA A 61 -9.88 -8.01 8.51
C ALA A 61 -9.37 -6.77 7.75
N VAL A 62 -8.05 -6.54 7.69
CA VAL A 62 -7.46 -5.46 6.90
C VAL A 62 -7.76 -5.64 5.41
N ARG A 63 -7.65 -6.87 4.89
CA ARG A 63 -7.99 -7.22 3.51
C ARG A 63 -9.44 -6.82 3.18
N ALA A 64 -10.39 -7.17 4.04
CA ALA A 64 -11.79 -6.79 3.87
C ALA A 64 -11.98 -5.27 3.84
N MET A 65 -11.36 -4.53 4.76
CA MET A 65 -11.39 -3.06 4.77
C MET A 65 -10.76 -2.45 3.51
N MET A 66 -9.66 -3.01 3.00
CA MET A 66 -9.04 -2.57 1.75
C MET A 66 -9.96 -2.81 0.55
N ARG A 67 -10.74 -3.90 0.54
CA ARG A 67 -11.76 -4.13 -0.49
C ARG A 67 -12.88 -3.08 -0.43
N GLU A 68 -13.40 -2.81 0.77
CA GLU A 68 -14.41 -1.78 0.97
C GLU A 68 -13.95 -0.39 0.50
N ALA A 69 -12.71 -0.03 0.73
CA ALA A 69 -12.15 1.25 0.29
C ALA A 69 -12.19 1.40 -1.26
N VAL A 70 -12.04 0.29 -2.00
CA VAL A 70 -12.13 0.28 -3.47
C VAL A 70 -13.58 0.19 -3.95
N THR A 71 -14.45 -0.56 -3.27
CA THR A 71 -15.82 -0.78 -3.74
C THR A 71 -16.79 0.31 -3.34
N ARG A 72 -16.59 0.94 -2.18
CA ARG A 72 -17.53 1.93 -1.58
C ARG A 72 -16.85 3.14 -0.96
N GLY A 73 -15.51 3.14 -0.88
CA GLY A 73 -14.76 4.18 -0.19
C GLY A 73 -14.05 5.16 -1.12
N THR A 74 -12.92 5.66 -0.66
CA THR A 74 -12.15 6.73 -1.32
C THR A 74 -11.45 6.32 -2.62
N ALA A 75 -11.39 5.02 -2.93
CA ALA A 75 -10.75 4.49 -4.13
C ALA A 75 -11.73 3.92 -5.16
N THR A 76 -13.02 4.32 -5.13
CA THR A 76 -14.06 3.83 -6.05
C THR A 76 -13.77 4.08 -7.52
N VAL A 77 -12.95 5.06 -7.85
CA VAL A 77 -12.46 5.30 -9.22
C VAL A 77 -11.69 4.09 -9.78
N LEU A 78 -11.17 3.23 -8.91
CA LEU A 78 -10.46 1.99 -9.28
C LEU A 78 -11.36 0.74 -9.22
N ALA A 79 -12.65 0.85 -8.95
CA ALA A 79 -13.54 -0.30 -8.79
C ALA A 79 -13.61 -1.19 -10.05
N GLY A 80 -13.43 -0.60 -11.24
CA GLY A 80 -13.39 -1.32 -12.53
C GLY A 80 -12.10 -2.11 -12.80
N GLN A 81 -11.10 -2.04 -11.92
CA GLN A 81 -9.79 -2.69 -12.09
C GLN A 81 -9.77 -4.16 -11.58
N GLY A 82 -10.92 -4.82 -11.56
CA GLY A 82 -11.05 -6.22 -11.12
C GLY A 82 -11.09 -6.37 -9.59
N GLU A 83 -10.58 -7.48 -9.09
CA GLU A 83 -10.56 -7.77 -7.66
C GLU A 83 -9.39 -7.05 -6.97
N LEU A 84 -9.44 -5.72 -7.01
CA LEU A 84 -8.45 -4.85 -6.39
C LEU A 84 -8.79 -4.59 -4.91
N TYR A 85 -7.77 -4.62 -4.09
CA TYR A 85 -7.76 -4.26 -2.68
C TYR A 85 -6.80 -3.09 -2.48
N GLY A 86 -7.18 -2.05 -1.75
CA GLY A 86 -6.26 -0.94 -1.57
C GLY A 86 -6.73 0.11 -0.57
N LYS A 87 -5.82 1.00 -0.22
CA LYS A 87 -6.06 2.12 0.70
C LYS A 87 -5.40 3.38 0.17
N THR A 88 -6.15 4.46 0.15
CA THR A 88 -5.63 5.81 -0.09
C THR A 88 -4.95 6.36 1.15
N GLY A 89 -3.99 7.24 0.95
CA GLY A 89 -3.35 8.00 2.02
C GLY A 89 -3.08 9.44 1.59
N THR A 90 -3.10 10.34 2.56
CA THR A 90 -2.62 11.71 2.40
C THR A 90 -1.73 12.00 3.59
N ALA A 91 -0.42 11.97 3.38
CA ALA A 91 0.58 12.15 4.42
C ALA A 91 1.08 13.58 4.41
N GLN A 92 0.91 14.31 5.52
CA GLN A 92 1.37 15.69 5.63
C GLN A 92 2.90 15.73 5.71
N ASP A 93 3.52 16.57 4.88
CA ASP A 93 4.96 16.81 4.84
C ASP A 93 5.29 18.26 5.23
N GLY A 94 4.84 18.67 6.41
CA GLY A 94 5.09 19.99 6.98
C GLY A 94 4.68 21.13 6.04
N PRO A 95 5.58 22.11 5.80
CA PRO A 95 5.28 23.26 4.95
C PRO A 95 5.24 22.95 3.45
N LEU A 96 5.68 21.76 3.03
CA LEU A 96 5.69 21.34 1.62
C LEU A 96 4.35 20.83 1.14
N GLY A 97 3.37 20.69 2.04
CA GLY A 97 2.03 20.22 1.69
C GLY A 97 1.78 18.79 2.16
N ALA A 98 1.19 17.97 1.30
CA ALA A 98 0.90 16.58 1.62
C ALA A 98 1.19 15.66 0.44
N ASP A 99 1.72 14.48 0.74
CA ASP A 99 1.98 13.42 -0.21
C ASP A 99 0.74 12.56 -0.43
N GLY A 100 0.42 12.29 -1.68
CA GLY A 100 -0.66 11.41 -2.07
C GLY A 100 -0.20 9.96 -2.20
N TRP A 101 -0.91 9.02 -1.56
CA TRP A 101 -0.62 7.61 -1.58
C TRP A 101 -1.80 6.77 -2.05
N PHE A 102 -1.49 5.71 -2.78
CA PHE A 102 -2.35 4.55 -2.91
C PHE A 102 -1.51 3.27 -2.75
N VAL A 103 -1.96 2.37 -1.89
CA VAL A 103 -1.28 1.10 -1.60
C VAL A 103 -2.28 -0.02 -1.79
N GLY A 104 -1.92 -1.06 -2.55
CA GLY A 104 -2.87 -2.11 -2.83
C GLY A 104 -2.27 -3.37 -3.44
N PHE A 105 -3.15 -4.34 -3.71
CA PHE A 105 -2.81 -5.57 -4.40
C PHE A 105 -3.98 -6.08 -5.23
N ARG A 106 -3.65 -6.84 -6.29
CA ARG A 106 -4.60 -7.51 -7.18
C ARG A 106 -3.96 -8.82 -7.67
N GLY A 107 -4.54 -9.97 -7.34
CA GLY A 107 -3.89 -11.25 -7.58
C GLY A 107 -2.49 -11.29 -6.96
N ASP A 108 -1.49 -11.65 -7.75
CA ASP A 108 -0.10 -11.77 -7.32
C ASP A 108 0.68 -10.44 -7.36
N LEU A 109 0.02 -9.36 -7.72
CA LEU A 109 0.62 -8.04 -7.77
C LEU A 109 0.33 -7.24 -6.51
N ALA A 110 1.36 -6.88 -5.74
CA ALA A 110 1.29 -5.87 -4.69
C ALA A 110 2.09 -4.64 -5.09
N PHE A 111 1.56 -3.44 -4.84
CA PHE A 111 2.16 -2.19 -5.28
C PHE A 111 1.84 -1.03 -4.33
N ALA A 112 2.64 0.01 -4.44
CA ALA A 112 2.38 1.29 -3.79
C ALA A 112 2.73 2.43 -4.73
N THR A 113 1.87 3.43 -4.79
CA THR A 113 2.04 4.66 -5.57
C THR A 113 2.17 5.83 -4.61
N LEU A 114 3.22 6.61 -4.80
CA LEU A 114 3.47 7.86 -4.09
C LEU A 114 3.57 9.01 -5.09
N VAL A 115 2.83 10.07 -4.84
CA VAL A 115 2.98 11.34 -5.55
C VAL A 115 3.30 12.43 -4.53
N VAL A 116 4.54 12.92 -4.59
CA VAL A 116 5.05 13.92 -3.66
C VAL A 116 4.36 15.26 -3.89
N SER A 117 4.05 15.97 -2.80
CA SER A 117 3.39 17.29 -2.82
C SER A 117 2.06 17.32 -3.59
N ALA A 118 1.35 16.20 -3.63
CA ALA A 118 0.09 16.05 -4.35
C ALA A 118 -1.10 16.73 -3.65
N ASN A 119 -0.99 17.03 -2.36
CA ASN A 119 -2.00 17.60 -1.48
C ASN A 119 -3.31 16.77 -1.34
N SER A 120 -3.40 15.65 -2.04
CA SER A 120 -4.49 14.69 -1.94
C SER A 120 -4.05 13.31 -2.46
N SER A 121 -4.86 12.28 -2.24
CA SER A 121 -4.63 10.95 -2.81
C SER A 121 -5.03 10.81 -4.29
N THR A 122 -5.73 11.78 -4.87
CA THR A 122 -6.25 11.71 -6.25
C THR A 122 -5.15 11.47 -7.28
N PRO A 123 -4.01 12.19 -7.29
CA PRO A 123 -2.94 11.91 -8.25
C PRO A 123 -2.35 10.52 -8.14
N ALA A 124 -2.30 9.94 -6.92
CA ALA A 124 -1.84 8.57 -6.71
C ALA A 124 -2.85 7.54 -7.24
N LEU A 125 -4.16 7.81 -7.11
CA LEU A 125 -5.22 7.00 -7.71
C LEU A 125 -5.15 7.02 -9.24
N ASP A 126 -4.95 8.19 -9.85
CA ASP A 126 -4.84 8.35 -11.29
C ASP A 126 -3.61 7.60 -11.85
N ALA A 127 -2.46 7.74 -11.19
CA ALA A 127 -1.26 7.01 -11.56
C ALA A 127 -1.45 5.49 -11.42
N SER A 128 -2.09 5.04 -10.34
CA SER A 128 -2.41 3.62 -10.12
C SER A 128 -3.39 3.08 -11.16
N SER A 129 -4.39 3.87 -11.54
CA SER A 129 -5.34 3.51 -12.61
C SER A 129 -4.64 3.26 -13.94
N ARG A 130 -3.78 4.19 -14.35
CA ARG A 130 -2.98 4.06 -15.57
C ARG A 130 -2.07 2.83 -15.52
N PHE A 131 -1.36 2.62 -14.41
CA PHE A 131 -0.49 1.47 -14.22
C PHE A 131 -1.28 0.15 -14.34
N LEU A 132 -2.38 0.01 -13.63
CA LEU A 132 -3.19 -1.20 -13.66
C LEU A 132 -3.80 -1.49 -15.03
N SER A 133 -4.12 -0.43 -15.80
CA SER A 133 -4.65 -0.56 -17.15
C SER A 133 -3.60 -1.09 -18.14
N THR A 134 -2.31 -0.82 -17.94
CA THR A 134 -1.24 -1.38 -18.78
C THR A 134 -1.03 -2.87 -18.58
N LEU A 135 -1.50 -3.42 -17.46
CA LEU A 135 -1.38 -4.84 -17.14
C LEU A 135 -2.55 -5.70 -17.65
N ASN A 136 -3.60 -5.05 -18.14
CA ASN A 136 -4.75 -5.68 -18.80
C ASN A 136 -4.75 -5.24 -20.27
N PRO A 137 -3.87 -5.76 -21.14
CA PRO A 137 -4.02 -5.52 -22.56
C PRO A 137 -5.36 -6.09 -23.03
N SER A 138 -6.15 -5.24 -23.69
CA SER A 138 -7.42 -5.59 -24.34
C SER A 138 -7.24 -6.72 -25.34
#